data_84edee84d964b83c847b41df55f07056
#
_entry.id   84edee84d964b83c847b41df55f07056
#
_cell.length_a   1.000
_cell.length_b   1.000
_cell.length_c   1.000
_cell.angle_alpha   90.00
_cell.angle_beta   90.00
_cell.angle_gamma   90.00
#
_symmetry.space_group_name_H-M   'P 1'
#
loop_
_entity.id
_entity.type
_entity.pdbx_description
1 polymer ?
#
loop_
_entity_poly.entity_id
_entity_poly.type
_entity_poly.pdbx_seq_one_letter_code
_entity_poly.pdbx_strand_id
1 'polypeptide(L)'
;MSAAKGAWRVSLANTPEQIGRCCSVMRELRPHIKAIDFAARVLQQQKEGYELAFLELEGVVRSVAGFRILNLLFSGRTLYIDDLVTNDSDRSRGFGAALFEWLVEHAKEQGCEHLSLDSGVQRFAAHRFYLKRGMDITSHHFDLKLNS
;
A
#
# COMPACT_ATOMS: atom_id res chain seq x y z
N MET A 1 -0.70 -13.94 15.67
CA MET A 1 -1.86 -14.65 15.15
C MET A 1 -2.35 -13.94 13.91
N SER A 2 -2.62 -14.66 12.83
CA SER A 2 -3.12 -14.06 11.61
C SER A 2 -4.57 -13.61 11.79
N ALA A 3 -5.00 -12.64 10.96
CA ALA A 3 -6.40 -12.22 10.92
C ALA A 3 -7.28 -13.41 10.55
N ALA A 4 -8.46 -13.49 11.14
CA ALA A 4 -9.41 -14.55 10.83
C ALA A 4 -9.86 -14.39 9.36
N LYS A 5 -9.54 -15.37 8.53
CA LYS A 5 -9.91 -15.39 7.12
C LYS A 5 -11.44 -15.43 7.04
N GLY A 6 -12.04 -14.54 6.24
CA GLY A 6 -13.49 -14.42 6.14
C GLY A 6 -14.11 -13.41 7.10
N ALA A 7 -13.39 -13.04 8.17
CA ALA A 7 -13.86 -12.00 9.07
C ALA A 7 -13.42 -10.61 8.59
N TRP A 8 -12.31 -10.51 7.87
CA TRP A 8 -11.82 -9.28 7.26
C TRP A 8 -12.18 -9.23 5.77
N ARG A 9 -12.17 -8.03 5.24
CA ARG A 9 -12.47 -7.80 3.84
C ARG A 9 -11.54 -6.73 3.26
N VAL A 10 -11.08 -6.95 2.03
CA VAL A 10 -10.31 -5.96 1.28
C VAL A 10 -11.21 -5.32 0.23
N SER A 11 -11.18 -4.00 0.13
CA SER A 11 -11.96 -3.23 -0.82
C SER A 11 -11.12 -2.12 -1.42
N LEU A 12 -11.50 -1.66 -2.62
CA LEU A 12 -10.91 -0.47 -3.22
C LEU A 12 -11.69 0.76 -2.74
N ALA A 13 -10.99 1.82 -2.39
CA ALA A 13 -11.60 3.07 -1.94
C ALA A 13 -11.84 3.96 -3.16
N ASN A 14 -13.09 4.03 -3.60
CA ASN A 14 -13.49 4.75 -4.81
C ASN A 14 -14.32 6.01 -4.53
N THR A 15 -14.76 6.20 -3.30
CA THR A 15 -15.56 7.38 -2.93
C THR A 15 -14.83 8.20 -1.89
N PRO A 16 -15.13 9.51 -1.79
CA PRO A 16 -14.51 10.35 -0.77
C PRO A 16 -14.70 9.80 0.65
N GLU A 17 -15.85 9.18 0.93
CA GLU A 17 -16.14 8.58 2.23
C GLU A 17 -15.21 7.40 2.52
N GLN A 18 -15.07 6.49 1.54
CA GLN A 18 -14.18 5.33 1.69
C GLN A 18 -12.73 5.79 1.85
N ILE A 19 -12.31 6.77 1.05
CA ILE A 19 -10.97 7.33 1.12
C ILE A 19 -10.72 7.93 2.51
N GLY A 20 -11.70 8.67 3.02
CA GLY A 20 -11.60 9.29 4.35
C GLY A 20 -11.40 8.26 5.46
N ARG A 21 -11.99 7.09 5.34
CA ARG A 21 -11.82 6.01 6.32
C ARG A 21 -10.38 5.50 6.38
N CYS A 22 -9.60 5.69 5.32
CA CYS A 22 -8.21 5.26 5.26
C CYS A 22 -7.24 6.30 5.83
N CYS A 23 -7.70 7.50 6.12
CA CYS A 23 -6.84 8.63 6.46
C CYS A 23 -5.97 8.39 7.69
N SER A 24 -6.56 7.94 8.80
CA SER A 24 -5.82 7.80 10.06
C SER A 24 -4.72 6.75 9.95
N VAL A 25 -4.97 5.65 9.24
CA VAL A 25 -3.96 4.60 9.04
C VAL A 25 -2.87 5.09 8.10
N MET A 26 -3.24 5.70 6.97
CA MET A 26 -2.25 6.22 6.01
C MET A 26 -1.34 7.27 6.64
N ARG A 27 -1.86 8.11 7.53
CA ARG A 27 -1.06 9.15 8.19
C ARG A 27 -0.03 8.60 9.15
N GLU A 28 -0.13 7.34 9.57
CA GLU A 28 0.94 6.71 10.35
C GLU A 28 2.19 6.53 9.50
N LEU A 29 2.04 6.32 8.20
CA LEU A 29 3.15 6.23 7.26
C LEU A 29 3.52 7.60 6.68
N ARG A 30 2.52 8.44 6.43
CA ARG A 30 2.68 9.75 5.78
C ARG A 30 2.16 10.88 6.70
N PRO A 31 2.80 11.10 7.86
CA PRO A 31 2.29 12.07 8.85
C PRO A 31 2.32 13.52 8.36
N HIS A 32 3.10 13.81 7.31
CA HIS A 32 3.17 15.15 6.73
C HIS A 32 1.91 15.55 5.97
N ILE A 33 1.04 14.59 5.62
CA ILE A 33 -0.22 14.88 4.92
C ILE A 33 -1.26 15.30 5.95
N LYS A 34 -1.84 16.49 5.78
CA LYS A 34 -2.89 16.98 6.67
C LYS A 34 -4.18 16.21 6.41
N ALA A 35 -4.90 15.89 7.49
CA ALA A 35 -6.15 15.14 7.38
C ALA A 35 -7.16 15.83 6.47
N ILE A 36 -7.24 17.17 6.53
CA ILE A 36 -8.18 17.94 5.71
C ILE A 36 -7.87 17.85 4.21
N ASP A 37 -6.61 17.60 3.85
CA ASP A 37 -6.17 17.53 2.45
C ASP A 37 -6.15 16.12 1.90
N PHE A 38 -6.29 15.11 2.75
CA PHE A 38 -6.04 13.72 2.38
C PHE A 38 -6.91 13.25 1.22
N ALA A 39 -8.23 13.38 1.37
CA ALA A 39 -9.16 12.86 0.34
C ALA A 39 -8.95 13.55 -1.01
N ALA A 40 -8.75 14.86 -1.02
CA ALA A 40 -8.52 15.61 -2.26
C ALA A 40 -7.24 15.16 -2.94
N ARG A 41 -6.18 14.92 -2.18
CA ARG A 41 -4.90 14.46 -2.72
C ARG A 41 -5.01 13.06 -3.31
N VAL A 42 -5.72 12.17 -2.64
CA VAL A 42 -5.94 10.82 -3.15
C VAL A 42 -6.75 10.87 -4.45
N LEU A 43 -7.85 11.62 -4.47
CA LEU A 43 -8.68 11.76 -5.66
C LEU A 43 -7.87 12.31 -6.85
N GLN A 44 -7.00 13.27 -6.60
CA GLN A 44 -6.14 13.82 -7.65
C GLN A 44 -5.18 12.75 -8.19
N GLN A 45 -4.57 11.97 -7.30
CA GLN A 45 -3.66 10.90 -7.73
C GLN A 45 -4.38 9.77 -8.43
N GLN A 46 -5.63 9.49 -8.06
CA GLN A 46 -6.44 8.47 -8.74
C GLN A 46 -6.64 8.80 -10.22
N LYS A 47 -6.70 10.08 -10.57
CA LYS A 47 -6.76 10.51 -11.98
C LYS A 47 -5.47 10.16 -12.74
N GLU A 48 -4.38 9.93 -12.01
CA GLU A 48 -3.07 9.59 -12.57
C GLU A 48 -2.75 8.11 -12.42
N GLY A 49 -3.74 7.28 -12.09
CA GLY A 49 -3.57 5.84 -12.00
C GLY A 49 -3.37 5.27 -10.61
N TYR A 50 -3.36 6.09 -9.58
CA TYR A 50 -3.23 5.62 -8.20
C TYR A 50 -4.51 4.92 -7.77
N GLU A 51 -4.36 3.80 -7.08
CA GLU A 51 -5.48 3.08 -6.47
C GLU A 51 -5.21 2.90 -4.99
N LEU A 52 -6.28 2.92 -4.19
CA LEU A 52 -6.19 2.77 -2.75
C LEU A 52 -7.03 1.58 -2.32
N ALA A 53 -6.39 0.60 -1.69
CA ALA A 53 -7.07 -0.57 -1.15
C ALA A 53 -7.00 -0.52 0.37
N PHE A 54 -8.02 -1.06 1.04
CA PHE A 54 -8.01 -1.14 2.48
C PHE A 54 -8.58 -2.47 2.96
N LEU A 55 -8.00 -2.95 4.05
CA LEU A 55 -8.47 -4.14 4.75
C LEU A 55 -9.20 -3.69 6.00
N GLU A 56 -10.45 -4.13 6.16
CA GLU A 56 -11.25 -3.80 7.33
C GLU A 56 -11.69 -5.06 8.06
N LEU A 57 -11.82 -4.94 9.36
CA LEU A 57 -12.37 -5.96 10.22
C LEU A 57 -13.31 -5.28 11.20
N GLU A 58 -14.54 -5.78 11.29
CA GLU A 58 -15.55 -5.22 12.19
C GLU A 58 -15.78 -3.72 11.96
N GLY A 59 -15.78 -3.33 10.68
CA GLY A 59 -16.01 -1.94 10.28
C GLY A 59 -14.86 -0.98 10.52
N VAL A 60 -13.71 -1.49 10.98
CA VAL A 60 -12.53 -0.67 11.28
C VAL A 60 -11.44 -0.97 10.25
N VAL A 61 -10.89 0.07 9.63
CA VAL A 61 -9.77 -0.05 8.70
C VAL A 61 -8.51 -0.40 9.49
N ARG A 62 -7.89 -1.52 9.16
CA ARG A 62 -6.71 -2.05 9.86
C ARG A 62 -5.43 -1.84 9.07
N SER A 63 -5.51 -1.89 7.75
CA SER A 63 -4.35 -1.78 6.88
C SER A 63 -4.76 -1.12 5.57
N VAL A 64 -3.86 -0.33 4.98
CA VAL A 64 -4.12 0.34 3.71
C VAL A 64 -2.93 0.18 2.77
N ALA A 65 -3.22 0.18 1.46
CA ALA A 65 -2.19 0.11 0.42
C ALA A 65 -2.55 1.04 -0.72
N GLY A 66 -1.59 1.89 -1.10
CA GLY A 66 -1.70 2.67 -2.31
C GLY A 66 -0.80 2.06 -3.36
N PHE A 67 -1.29 1.90 -4.59
CA PHE A 67 -0.53 1.23 -5.64
C PHE A 67 -0.93 1.73 -7.01
N ARG A 68 -0.11 1.38 -8.00
CA ARG A 68 -0.34 1.71 -9.41
C ARG A 68 0.03 0.52 -10.27
N ILE A 69 -0.61 0.42 -11.44
CA ILE A 69 -0.19 -0.55 -12.45
C ILE A 69 0.49 0.23 -13.56
N LEU A 70 1.77 -0.08 -13.78
CA LEU A 70 2.63 0.61 -14.73
C LEU A 70 3.09 -0.36 -15.81
N ASN A 71 3.26 0.15 -17.03
CA ASN A 71 3.87 -0.64 -18.10
C ASN A 71 5.26 -0.07 -18.34
N LEU A 72 6.27 -0.82 -17.91
CA LEU A 72 7.66 -0.39 -17.91
C LEU A 72 8.47 -1.20 -18.91
N LEU A 73 9.40 -0.55 -19.60
CA LEU A 73 10.20 -1.26 -20.60
C LEU A 73 11.06 -2.34 -19.97
N PHE A 74 11.63 -2.08 -18.78
CA PHE A 74 12.57 -3.03 -18.17
C PHE A 74 11.89 -4.21 -17.46
N SER A 75 10.68 -4.05 -16.97
CA SER A 75 10.00 -5.07 -16.17
C SER A 75 8.62 -5.49 -16.70
N GLY A 76 8.15 -4.85 -17.78
CA GLY A 76 6.82 -5.10 -18.30
C GLY A 76 5.72 -4.50 -17.42
N ARG A 77 4.56 -5.15 -17.42
CA ARG A 77 3.42 -4.69 -16.62
C ARG A 77 3.69 -4.99 -15.15
N THR A 78 3.70 -3.96 -14.34
CA THR A 78 4.15 -4.03 -12.95
C THR A 78 3.14 -3.38 -12.02
N LEU A 79 2.79 -4.06 -10.93
CA LEU A 79 2.07 -3.42 -9.84
C LEU A 79 3.12 -2.79 -8.91
N TYR A 80 3.09 -1.48 -8.80
CA TYR A 80 4.00 -0.75 -7.92
C TYR A 80 3.28 -0.27 -6.68
N ILE A 81 3.78 -0.63 -5.51
CA ILE A 81 3.20 -0.22 -4.23
C ILE A 81 3.83 1.10 -3.80
N ASP A 82 3.03 2.18 -3.77
CA ASP A 82 3.45 3.48 -3.27
C ASP A 82 3.47 3.48 -1.74
N ASP A 83 2.46 2.88 -1.13
CA ASP A 83 2.22 2.95 0.31
C ASP A 83 1.68 1.61 0.80
N LEU A 84 2.19 1.14 1.93
CA LEU A 84 1.66 -0.05 2.60
C LEU A 84 1.87 0.13 4.10
N VAL A 85 0.79 0.17 4.85
CA VAL A 85 0.86 0.43 6.29
C VAL A 85 -0.27 -0.27 7.02
N THR A 86 0.04 -0.81 8.19
CA THR A 86 -0.95 -1.38 9.11
C THR A 86 -1.08 -0.45 10.31
N ASN A 87 -2.30 -0.28 10.80
CA ASN A 87 -2.57 0.50 11.99
C ASN A 87 -1.66 0.01 13.12
N ASP A 88 -1.02 0.95 13.81
CA ASP A 88 -0.03 0.65 14.83
C ASP A 88 -0.56 -0.30 15.91
N SER A 89 -1.79 -0.08 16.36
CA SER A 89 -2.43 -0.94 17.38
C SER A 89 -2.76 -2.35 16.89
N ASP A 90 -2.70 -2.57 15.56
CA ASP A 90 -3.04 -3.85 14.94
C ASP A 90 -1.82 -4.60 14.42
N ARG A 91 -0.62 -4.12 14.67
CA ARG A 91 0.61 -4.79 14.19
C ARG A 91 0.72 -6.18 14.79
N SER A 92 1.35 -7.07 14.02
CA SER A 92 1.56 -8.48 14.39
C SER A 92 0.27 -9.32 14.40
N ARG A 93 -0.84 -8.78 13.89
CA ARG A 93 -2.09 -9.53 13.77
C ARG A 93 -2.30 -10.13 12.36
N GLY A 94 -1.36 -9.92 11.45
CA GLY A 94 -1.40 -10.51 10.12
C GLY A 94 -2.14 -9.69 9.07
N PHE A 95 -2.61 -8.48 9.39
CA PHE A 95 -3.36 -7.67 8.43
C PHE A 95 -2.49 -7.19 7.27
N GLY A 96 -1.25 -6.79 7.57
CA GLY A 96 -0.32 -6.37 6.52
C GLY A 96 -0.01 -7.48 5.54
N ALA A 97 0.23 -8.70 6.06
CA ALA A 97 0.48 -9.87 5.22
C ALA A 97 -0.74 -10.22 4.38
N ALA A 98 -1.94 -10.15 4.96
CA ALA A 98 -3.17 -10.44 4.24
C ALA A 98 -3.40 -9.44 3.10
N LEU A 99 -3.17 -8.15 3.36
CA LEU A 99 -3.31 -7.13 2.33
C LEU A 99 -2.24 -7.30 1.25
N PHE A 100 -1.01 -7.61 1.64
CA PHE A 100 0.06 -7.87 0.67
C PHE A 100 -0.30 -9.04 -0.26
N GLU A 101 -0.82 -10.13 0.30
CA GLU A 101 -1.24 -11.28 -0.52
C GLU A 101 -2.38 -10.91 -1.46
N TRP A 102 -3.30 -10.07 -1.02
CA TRP A 102 -4.36 -9.57 -1.89
C TRP A 102 -3.77 -8.78 -3.07
N LEU A 103 -2.75 -7.95 -2.80
CA LEU A 103 -2.07 -7.20 -3.85
C LEU A 103 -1.37 -8.12 -4.86
N VAL A 104 -0.75 -9.20 -4.38
CA VAL A 104 -0.11 -10.20 -5.25
C VAL A 104 -1.15 -10.84 -6.17
N GLU A 105 -2.27 -11.28 -5.61
CA GLU A 105 -3.33 -11.90 -6.42
C GLU A 105 -3.95 -10.89 -7.39
N HIS A 106 -4.16 -9.66 -6.95
CA HIS A 106 -4.67 -8.60 -7.81
C HIS A 106 -3.70 -8.32 -8.98
N ALA A 107 -2.40 -8.28 -8.70
CA ALA A 107 -1.38 -8.10 -9.73
C ALA A 107 -1.45 -9.22 -10.78
N LYS A 108 -1.59 -10.47 -10.32
CA LYS A 108 -1.72 -11.61 -11.22
C LYS A 108 -2.98 -11.50 -12.09
N GLU A 109 -4.10 -11.15 -11.48
CA GLU A 109 -5.37 -10.97 -12.20
C GLU A 109 -5.29 -9.87 -13.25
N GLN A 110 -4.50 -8.83 -12.98
CA GLN A 110 -4.28 -7.72 -13.91
C GLN A 110 -3.21 -8.01 -14.95
N GLY A 111 -2.65 -9.21 -14.97
CA GLY A 111 -1.64 -9.61 -15.95
C GLY A 111 -0.27 -9.01 -15.69
N CYS A 112 0.03 -8.64 -14.46
CA CYS A 112 1.35 -8.09 -14.13
C CYS A 112 2.41 -9.19 -14.07
N GLU A 113 3.61 -8.84 -14.51
CA GLU A 113 4.78 -9.72 -14.48
C GLU A 113 5.60 -9.50 -13.20
N HIS A 114 5.47 -8.32 -12.59
CA HIS A 114 6.19 -7.95 -11.37
C HIS A 114 5.31 -7.20 -10.40
N LEU A 115 5.65 -7.31 -9.13
CA LEU A 115 5.16 -6.46 -8.06
C LEU A 115 6.40 -5.87 -7.38
N SER A 116 6.48 -4.55 -7.28
CA SER A 116 7.67 -3.89 -6.74
C SER A 116 7.31 -2.72 -5.84
N LEU A 117 8.27 -2.31 -5.03
CA LEU A 117 8.16 -1.15 -4.16
C LEU A 117 9.56 -0.63 -3.82
N ASP A 118 9.59 0.56 -3.26
CA ASP A 118 10.79 1.13 -2.66
C ASP A 118 10.56 1.28 -1.16
N SER A 119 11.60 1.04 -0.36
CA SER A 119 11.54 1.20 1.08
C SER A 119 12.80 1.88 1.59
N GLY A 120 12.62 2.87 2.46
CA GLY A 120 13.76 3.58 3.04
C GLY A 120 14.72 2.61 3.72
N VAL A 121 16.02 2.86 3.58
CA VAL A 121 17.04 1.94 4.10
C VAL A 121 16.99 1.79 5.63
N GLN A 122 16.42 2.76 6.33
CA GLN A 122 16.29 2.75 7.79
C GLN A 122 15.08 1.97 8.29
N ARG A 123 14.18 1.56 7.41
CA ARG A 123 12.95 0.85 7.78
C ARG A 123 13.20 -0.66 7.89
N PHE A 124 13.98 -1.04 8.89
CA PHE A 124 14.46 -2.43 9.04
C PHE A 124 13.33 -3.46 9.19
N ALA A 125 12.30 -3.14 9.96
CA ALA A 125 11.17 -4.05 10.15
C ALA A 125 10.40 -4.27 8.84
N ALA A 126 10.23 -3.22 8.05
CA ALA A 126 9.57 -3.32 6.74
C ALA A 126 10.42 -4.19 5.80
N HIS A 127 11.74 -4.01 5.79
CA HIS A 127 12.63 -4.85 4.97
C HIS A 127 12.48 -6.33 5.33
N ARG A 128 12.47 -6.65 6.63
CA ARG A 128 12.27 -8.03 7.07
C ARG A 128 10.92 -8.58 6.59
N PHE A 129 9.88 -7.75 6.65
CA PHE A 129 8.56 -8.13 6.17
C PHE A 129 8.59 -8.49 4.69
N TYR A 130 9.19 -7.63 3.85
CA TYR A 130 9.24 -7.87 2.41
C TYR A 130 10.09 -9.08 2.04
N LEU A 131 11.26 -9.22 2.66
CA LEU A 131 12.13 -10.37 2.41
C LEU A 131 11.44 -11.68 2.79
N LYS A 132 10.69 -11.67 3.90
CA LYS A 132 9.93 -12.85 4.33
C LYS A 132 8.82 -13.20 3.35
N ARG A 133 8.27 -12.20 2.63
CA ARG A 133 7.27 -12.42 1.57
C ARG A 133 7.89 -12.93 0.28
N GLY A 134 9.20 -13.09 0.20
CA GLY A 134 9.89 -13.61 -0.99
C GLY A 134 10.39 -12.53 -1.93
N MET A 135 10.38 -11.27 -1.52
CA MET A 135 10.93 -10.19 -2.35
C MET A 135 12.44 -10.12 -2.21
N ASP A 136 13.10 -9.66 -3.25
CA ASP A 136 14.54 -9.43 -3.29
C ASP A 136 14.81 -7.93 -3.42
N ILE A 137 15.93 -7.49 -2.89
CA ILE A 137 16.40 -6.13 -3.11
C ILE A 137 17.15 -6.12 -4.45
N THR A 138 16.54 -5.51 -5.46
CA THR A 138 17.06 -5.59 -6.84
C THR A 138 17.71 -4.31 -7.35
N SER A 139 17.51 -3.19 -6.65
CA SER A 139 18.06 -1.90 -7.08
C SER A 139 18.17 -0.93 -5.93
N HIS A 140 18.85 0.19 -6.19
CA HIS A 140 18.94 1.31 -5.25
C HIS A 140 18.11 2.47 -5.81
N HIS A 141 17.37 3.13 -4.93
CA HIS A 141 16.58 4.31 -5.27
C HIS A 141 17.45 5.55 -5.12
N PHE A 142 17.52 6.39 -6.16
CA PHE A 142 18.25 7.64 -6.14
C PHE A 142 17.28 8.81 -6.24
N ASP A 143 17.42 9.79 -5.38
CA ASP A 143 16.54 10.94 -5.32
C ASP A 143 17.32 12.25 -5.38
N LEU A 144 16.88 13.19 -6.21
CA LEU A 144 17.41 14.54 -6.27
C LEU A 144 16.26 15.51 -6.06
N LYS A 145 16.26 16.18 -4.91
CA LYS A 145 15.23 17.17 -4.61
C LYS A 145 15.43 18.41 -5.49
N LEU A 146 14.38 18.80 -6.22
CA LEU A 146 14.49 19.89 -7.19
C LEU A 146 14.07 21.26 -6.66
N ASN A 147 13.43 21.30 -5.48
CA ASN A 147 13.10 22.57 -4.81
C ASN A 147 13.88 22.66 -3.50
N SER A 148 14.16 23.85 -3.08
CA SER A 148 14.87 24.11 -1.82
C SER A 148 13.94 24.07 -0.62
#